data_5d8a57df6de3be86706db66fa5690571
#
_entry.id   5d8a57df6de3be86706db66fa5690571
#
_cell.length_a   1.000
_cell.length_b   1.000
_cell.length_c   1.000
_cell.angle_alpha   90.00
_cell.angle_beta   90.00
_cell.angle_gamma   90.00
#
_symmetry.space_group_name_H-M   'P 1'
#
loop_
_entity.id
_entity.type
_entity.pdbx_description
1 polymer ?
#
loop_
_entity_poly.entity_id
_entity_poly.type
_entity_poly.pdbx_seq_one_letter_code
_entity_poly.pdbx_strand_id
1 'polypeptide(L)'
;MEYSEVEKSEKDESEDKKDTSDENLEKKEETVPKSLLPAEYVKTNIQSVYEQKVLFGAKIFDYAKPVSLLKYLFKLVPNSDDAVVLDFFSGSATTAHAVMELNAELNENRKFILVQRGEPCPKDSPARKAGFKTIAELGRERIIRASALIQKRFTQKTFGFKYLELSGEQGLIF
;
A
#
# COMPACT_ATOMS: atom_id res chain seq x y z
N MET A 1 -58.20 -19.54 -32.96
CA MET A 1 -58.70 -20.51 -31.95
C MET A 1 -58.18 -19.94 -30.63
N GLU A 2 -58.99 -19.10 -30.00
CA GLU A 2 -60.06 -19.40 -29.02
C GLU A 2 -59.39 -19.80 -27.70
N TYR A 3 -59.47 -18.91 -26.81
CA TYR A 3 -60.41 -18.57 -25.67
C TYR A 3 -59.82 -19.19 -24.40
N SER A 4 -59.86 -18.65 -23.20
CA SER A 4 -60.86 -17.79 -22.58
C SER A 4 -60.31 -17.13 -21.30
N GLU A 5 -60.80 -15.96 -21.04
CA GLU A 5 -60.86 -15.22 -19.78
C GLU A 5 -61.53 -16.01 -18.64
N VAL A 6 -61.12 -15.75 -17.39
CA VAL A 6 -62.08 -15.63 -16.28
C VAL A 6 -61.60 -14.57 -15.26
N GLU A 7 -62.52 -13.68 -15.01
CA GLU A 7 -62.50 -12.53 -14.10
C GLU A 7 -62.62 -12.89 -12.61
N LYS A 8 -62.27 -11.82 -11.80
CA LYS A 8 -62.86 -11.36 -10.52
C LYS A 8 -62.40 -12.07 -9.25
N SER A 9 -62.00 -11.38 -8.22
CA SER A 9 -62.79 -10.41 -7.47
C SER A 9 -61.91 -9.53 -6.54
N GLU A 10 -62.31 -8.28 -6.46
CA GLU A 10 -61.87 -7.27 -5.49
C GLU A 10 -62.23 -7.70 -4.06
N LYS A 11 -61.32 -7.35 -3.11
CA LYS A 11 -61.73 -6.90 -1.77
C LYS A 11 -60.75 -5.88 -1.27
N ASP A 12 -61.24 -4.66 -1.10
CA ASP A 12 -60.75 -3.61 -0.25
C ASP A 12 -60.62 -4.12 1.19
N GLU A 13 -59.48 -3.73 1.83
CA GLU A 13 -59.53 -3.30 3.22
C GLU A 13 -58.32 -2.39 3.52
N SER A 14 -58.67 -1.28 4.08
CA SER A 14 -57.95 -0.09 4.46
C SER A 14 -57.00 -0.28 5.63
N GLU A 15 -56.01 0.65 5.67
CA GLU A 15 -55.35 1.19 6.87
C GLU A 15 -54.34 0.35 7.62
N ASP A 16 -53.04 0.70 7.50
CA ASP A 16 -52.34 1.41 8.58
C ASP A 16 -51.00 1.95 8.10
N LYS A 17 -50.91 3.28 8.09
CA LYS A 17 -49.64 3.98 7.98
C LYS A 17 -48.86 3.76 9.29
N LYS A 18 -47.81 2.96 9.26
CA LYS A 18 -46.73 3.00 10.24
C LYS A 18 -45.48 3.54 9.59
N ASP A 19 -45.27 4.81 9.87
CA ASP A 19 -44.03 5.53 9.70
C ASP A 19 -42.94 4.82 10.55
N THR A 20 -42.04 4.10 9.91
CA THR A 20 -40.81 3.64 10.51
C THR A 20 -39.68 4.10 9.60
N SER A 21 -39.20 5.28 9.94
CA SER A 21 -37.86 5.76 9.55
C SER A 21 -36.84 4.82 10.18
N ASP A 22 -36.61 3.68 9.54
CA ASP A 22 -35.45 2.85 9.86
C ASP A 22 -34.21 3.53 9.28
N GLU A 23 -33.49 4.19 10.20
CA GLU A 23 -32.11 4.58 10.04
C GLU A 23 -31.31 3.33 9.64
N ASN A 24 -30.98 3.21 8.35
CA ASN A 24 -29.97 2.31 7.84
C ASN A 24 -28.60 2.75 8.36
N LEU A 25 -28.35 2.48 9.64
CA LEU A 25 -26.99 2.38 10.16
C LEU A 25 -26.35 1.17 9.48
N GLU A 26 -25.66 1.43 8.37
CA GLU A 26 -24.69 0.47 7.83
C GLU A 26 -23.72 0.13 8.96
N LYS A 27 -23.98 -0.99 9.65
CA LYS A 27 -22.99 -1.64 10.48
C LYS A 27 -21.81 -1.97 9.60
N LYS A 28 -20.76 -1.17 9.65
CA LYS A 28 -19.45 -1.60 9.18
C LYS A 28 -19.13 -2.87 9.96
N GLU A 29 -19.30 -4.01 9.33
CA GLU A 29 -18.77 -5.26 9.86
C GLU A 29 -17.27 -5.05 10.04
N GLU A 30 -16.81 -5.02 11.28
CA GLU A 30 -15.41 -5.12 11.61
C GLU A 30 -14.92 -6.50 11.20
N THR A 31 -14.47 -6.63 9.96
CA THR A 31 -13.93 -7.87 9.45
C THR A 31 -12.57 -8.09 10.09
N VAL A 32 -12.49 -9.06 11.00
CA VAL A 32 -11.21 -9.52 11.56
C VAL A 32 -10.30 -9.93 10.41
N PRO A 33 -9.04 -9.44 10.37
CA PRO A 33 -8.09 -9.79 9.32
C PRO A 33 -7.93 -11.31 9.24
N LYS A 34 -8.13 -11.87 8.05
CA LYS A 34 -7.94 -13.31 7.82
C LYS A 34 -6.45 -13.65 7.91
N SER A 35 -6.13 -14.82 8.45
CA SER A 35 -4.75 -15.35 8.48
C SER A 35 -4.15 -15.56 7.08
N LEU A 36 -4.98 -15.74 6.07
CA LEU A 36 -4.59 -15.78 4.67
C LEU A 36 -4.80 -14.40 4.04
N LEU A 37 -3.73 -13.87 3.44
CA LEU A 37 -3.78 -12.59 2.73
C LEU A 37 -4.64 -12.73 1.47
N PRO A 38 -5.70 -11.95 1.30
CA PRO A 38 -6.56 -12.05 0.13
C PRO A 38 -5.80 -11.65 -1.14
N ALA A 39 -5.80 -12.52 -2.16
CA ALA A 39 -5.10 -12.26 -3.43
C ALA A 39 -5.61 -11.02 -4.17
N GLU A 40 -6.83 -10.60 -3.90
CA GLU A 40 -7.44 -9.40 -4.44
C GLU A 40 -6.77 -8.10 -3.95
N TYR A 41 -6.27 -8.09 -2.70
CA TYR A 41 -5.62 -6.93 -2.09
C TYR A 41 -4.10 -7.01 -2.11
N VAL A 42 -3.55 -8.22 -2.12
CA VAL A 42 -2.10 -8.45 -2.02
C VAL A 42 -1.62 -9.18 -3.26
N LYS A 43 -0.92 -8.45 -4.10
CA LYS A 43 -0.34 -9.00 -5.31
C LYS A 43 0.92 -9.82 -4.98
N THR A 44 1.22 -10.78 -5.86
CA THR A 44 2.35 -11.69 -5.71
C THR A 44 3.72 -11.00 -5.86
N ASN A 45 4.80 -11.74 -5.59
CA ASN A 45 6.16 -11.26 -5.81
C ASN A 45 6.44 -10.84 -7.28
N ILE A 46 5.66 -11.34 -8.24
CA ILE A 46 5.74 -10.88 -9.65
C ILE A 46 5.45 -9.38 -9.74
N GLN A 47 4.54 -8.87 -8.90
CA GLN A 47 4.24 -7.44 -8.86
C GLN A 47 5.44 -6.61 -8.41
N SER A 48 6.24 -7.09 -7.44
CA SER A 48 7.45 -6.38 -7.02
C SER A 48 8.48 -6.26 -8.14
N VAL A 49 8.55 -7.26 -9.02
CA VAL A 49 9.40 -7.22 -10.23
C VAL A 49 8.88 -6.17 -11.22
N TYR A 50 7.57 -6.11 -11.43
CA TYR A 50 6.96 -5.09 -12.29
C TYR A 50 7.22 -3.68 -11.76
N GLU A 51 6.99 -3.45 -10.46
CA GLU A 51 7.26 -2.17 -9.79
C GLU A 51 8.71 -1.71 -9.98
N GLN A 52 9.67 -2.64 -9.84
CA GLN A 52 11.08 -2.35 -10.09
C GLN A 52 11.35 -2.00 -11.56
N LYS A 53 10.74 -2.72 -12.50
CA LYS A 53 10.85 -2.39 -13.93
C LYS A 53 10.31 -1.01 -14.25
N VAL A 54 9.20 -0.61 -13.63
CA VAL A 54 8.65 0.75 -13.80
C VAL A 54 9.60 1.81 -13.25
N LEU A 55 10.21 1.57 -12.08
CA LEU A 55 11.09 2.53 -11.42
C LEU A 55 12.50 2.58 -12.03
N PHE A 56 13.06 1.43 -12.41
CA PHE A 56 14.47 1.29 -12.75
C PHE A 56 14.73 0.77 -14.17
N GLY A 57 13.68 0.40 -14.92
CA GLY A 57 13.80 -0.26 -16.21
C GLY A 57 14.09 -1.77 -16.14
N ALA A 58 14.46 -2.30 -14.97
CA ALA A 58 14.82 -3.69 -14.76
C ALA A 58 14.51 -4.16 -13.32
N LYS A 59 14.51 -5.49 -13.10
CA LYS A 59 14.57 -6.05 -11.76
C LYS A 59 16.00 -5.88 -11.22
N ILE A 60 16.17 -5.10 -10.16
CA ILE A 60 17.48 -4.77 -9.59
C ILE A 60 17.71 -5.33 -8.17
N PHE A 61 16.63 -5.80 -7.52
CA PHE A 61 16.68 -6.35 -6.17
C PHE A 61 15.80 -7.60 -6.07
N ASP A 62 16.35 -8.72 -5.60
CA ASP A 62 15.68 -10.03 -5.66
C ASP A 62 14.55 -10.19 -4.65
N TYR A 63 14.69 -9.58 -3.48
CA TYR A 63 13.80 -9.80 -2.35
C TYR A 63 12.84 -8.64 -2.06
N ALA A 64 12.64 -7.75 -3.02
CA ALA A 64 11.67 -6.65 -2.86
C ALA A 64 10.27 -7.20 -2.61
N LYS A 65 9.60 -6.68 -1.58
CA LYS A 65 8.19 -7.01 -1.32
C LYS A 65 7.30 -6.16 -2.24
N PRO A 66 6.11 -6.66 -2.61
CA PRO A 66 5.14 -5.84 -3.34
C PRO A 66 4.67 -4.65 -2.49
N VAL A 67 4.53 -3.49 -3.09
CA VAL A 67 4.00 -2.29 -2.43
C VAL A 67 2.58 -2.55 -1.90
N SER A 68 1.75 -3.28 -2.66
CA SER A 68 0.39 -3.64 -2.29
C SER A 68 0.30 -4.43 -0.97
N LEU A 69 1.26 -5.32 -0.69
CA LEU A 69 1.32 -6.05 0.57
C LEU A 69 1.49 -5.09 1.76
N LEU A 70 2.46 -4.19 1.67
CA LEU A 70 2.73 -3.25 2.76
C LEU A 70 1.59 -2.25 2.93
N LYS A 71 1.00 -1.77 1.84
CA LYS A 71 -0.20 -0.93 1.91
C LYS A 71 -1.36 -1.64 2.61
N TYR A 72 -1.59 -2.91 2.31
CA TYR A 72 -2.61 -3.71 2.98
C TYR A 72 -2.33 -3.80 4.48
N LEU A 73 -1.10 -4.18 4.87
CA LEU A 73 -0.73 -4.30 6.29
C LEU A 73 -0.87 -2.98 7.05
N PHE A 74 -0.49 -1.86 6.45
CA PHE A 74 -0.60 -0.55 7.11
C PHE A 74 -2.07 -0.12 7.30
N LYS A 75 -2.96 -0.51 6.40
CA LYS A 75 -4.41 -0.25 6.54
C LYS A 75 -5.07 -1.07 7.66
N LEU A 76 -4.46 -2.17 8.10
CA LEU A 76 -4.99 -2.96 9.22
C LEU A 76 -4.75 -2.30 10.59
N VAL A 77 -3.88 -1.29 10.66
CA VAL A 77 -3.60 -0.57 11.91
C VAL A 77 -4.62 0.56 12.07
N PRO A 78 -5.48 0.51 13.11
CA PRO A 78 -6.46 1.58 13.36
C PRO A 78 -5.78 2.92 13.63
N ASN A 79 -6.45 4.02 13.26
CA ASN A 79 -6.01 5.39 13.51
C ASN A 79 -4.54 5.64 13.11
N SER A 80 -4.16 5.16 11.94
CA SER A 80 -2.78 5.20 11.47
C SER A 80 -2.50 6.28 10.42
N ASP A 81 -3.38 7.25 10.26
CA ASP A 81 -3.32 8.32 9.25
C ASP A 81 -2.14 9.29 9.43
N ASP A 82 -1.60 9.42 10.66
CA ASP A 82 -0.39 10.17 10.98
C ASP A 82 0.72 9.32 11.64
N ALA A 83 0.57 8.00 11.62
CA ALA A 83 1.49 7.05 12.26
C ALA A 83 2.91 7.12 11.69
N VAL A 84 3.88 6.74 12.51
CA VAL A 84 5.28 6.54 12.09
C VAL A 84 5.53 5.06 11.82
N VAL A 85 5.89 4.73 10.60
CA VAL A 85 6.26 3.38 10.19
C VAL A 85 7.77 3.22 10.30
N LEU A 86 8.23 2.28 11.13
CA LEU A 86 9.64 1.99 11.34
C LEU A 86 10.02 0.67 10.70
N ASP A 87 11.10 0.66 9.91
CA ASP A 87 11.62 -0.52 9.23
C ASP A 87 13.13 -0.59 9.40
N PHE A 88 13.59 -1.53 10.21
CA PHE A 88 15.02 -1.70 10.55
C PHE A 88 15.84 -2.43 9.47
N PHE A 89 15.18 -3.06 8.51
CA PHE A 89 15.82 -3.81 7.43
C PHE A 89 15.21 -3.43 6.09
N SER A 90 15.23 -2.13 5.79
CA SER A 90 14.43 -1.55 4.69
C SER A 90 14.79 -2.08 3.29
N GLY A 91 15.94 -2.69 3.12
CA GLY A 91 16.34 -3.28 1.85
C GLY A 91 16.25 -2.28 0.70
N SER A 92 15.37 -2.60 -0.25
CA SER A 92 15.09 -1.71 -1.38
C SER A 92 14.10 -0.58 -1.06
N ALA A 93 13.79 -0.30 0.21
CA ALA A 93 12.90 0.78 0.67
C ALA A 93 11.45 0.70 0.14
N THR A 94 10.89 -0.51 0.03
CA THR A 94 9.48 -0.70 -0.38
C THR A 94 8.53 -0.08 0.63
N THR A 95 8.88 -0.07 1.91
CA THR A 95 8.12 0.54 3.01
C THR A 95 7.86 2.03 2.77
N ALA A 96 8.89 2.79 2.42
CA ALA A 96 8.72 4.22 2.10
C ALA A 96 7.81 4.41 0.87
N HIS A 97 7.98 3.59 -0.17
CA HIS A 97 7.14 3.65 -1.36
C HIS A 97 5.66 3.42 -0.99
N ALA A 98 5.37 2.41 -0.17
CA ALA A 98 4.01 2.10 0.27
C ALA A 98 3.39 3.23 1.13
N VAL A 99 4.17 3.82 2.04
CA VAL A 99 3.71 4.95 2.87
C VAL A 99 3.40 6.17 1.99
N MET A 100 4.28 6.52 1.05
CA MET A 100 4.04 7.64 0.14
C MET A 100 2.80 7.44 -0.74
N GLU A 101 2.59 6.22 -1.26
CA GLU A 101 1.37 5.90 -2.02
C GLU A 101 0.11 6.03 -1.17
N LEU A 102 0.10 5.48 0.06
CA LEU A 102 -1.04 5.60 0.96
C LEU A 102 -1.36 7.05 1.30
N ASN A 103 -0.35 7.85 1.62
CA ASN A 103 -0.53 9.27 1.90
C ASN A 103 -1.13 10.02 0.71
N ALA A 104 -0.76 9.63 -0.52
CA ALA A 104 -1.32 10.24 -1.72
C ALA A 104 -2.75 9.79 -1.99
N GLU A 105 -3.04 8.49 -1.84
CA GLU A 105 -4.35 7.90 -2.13
C GLU A 105 -5.42 8.27 -1.11
N LEU A 106 -5.06 8.30 0.18
CA LEU A 106 -6.00 8.49 1.28
C LEU A 106 -5.94 9.90 1.90
N ASN A 107 -5.08 10.77 1.38
CA ASN A 107 -4.82 12.10 1.92
C ASN A 107 -4.34 12.09 3.39
N GLU A 108 -3.45 11.17 3.73
CA GLU A 108 -2.89 10.96 5.06
C GLU A 108 -1.48 11.54 5.18
N ASN A 109 -0.93 11.52 6.43
CA ASN A 109 0.37 12.10 6.77
C ASN A 109 1.29 11.12 7.49
N ARG A 110 1.18 9.81 7.20
CA ARG A 110 2.11 8.81 7.75
C ARG A 110 3.56 9.20 7.45
N LYS A 111 4.41 8.95 8.43
CA LYS A 111 5.85 9.14 8.31
C LYS A 111 6.53 7.78 8.23
N PHE A 112 7.76 7.75 7.72
CA PHE A 112 8.58 6.55 7.75
C PHE A 112 9.97 6.84 8.31
N ILE A 113 10.52 5.86 9.02
CA ILE A 113 11.92 5.80 9.44
C ILE A 113 12.47 4.48 8.91
N LEU A 114 13.47 4.55 8.06
CA LEU A 114 14.10 3.38 7.47
C LEU A 114 15.54 3.29 7.93
N VAL A 115 15.93 2.11 8.36
CA VAL A 115 17.31 1.79 8.70
C VAL A 115 17.82 0.73 7.73
N GLN A 116 18.94 1.00 7.07
CA GLN A 116 19.61 0.07 6.18
C GLN A 116 21.12 0.13 6.38
N ARG A 117 21.71 -1.01 6.64
CA ARG A 117 23.16 -1.15 6.66
C ARG A 117 23.73 -0.89 5.27
N GLY A 118 24.91 -0.28 5.20
CA GLY A 118 25.63 -0.02 3.96
C GLY A 118 26.22 -1.29 3.32
N GLU A 119 25.43 -2.36 3.21
CA GLU A 119 25.86 -3.61 2.61
C GLU A 119 26.18 -3.45 1.13
N PRO A 120 27.34 -3.93 0.67
CA PRO A 120 27.70 -3.81 -0.72
C PRO A 120 26.79 -4.67 -1.60
N CYS A 121 26.36 -4.11 -2.72
CA CYS A 121 25.69 -4.91 -3.75
C CYS A 121 26.68 -5.96 -4.31
N PRO A 122 26.29 -7.25 -4.44
CA PRO A 122 27.13 -8.29 -5.03
C PRO A 122 27.63 -7.85 -6.41
N LYS A 123 28.89 -8.19 -6.73
CA LYS A 123 29.59 -7.71 -7.95
C LYS A 123 28.81 -8.00 -9.23
N ASP A 124 28.17 -9.15 -9.32
CA ASP A 124 27.41 -9.59 -10.50
C ASP A 124 25.91 -9.29 -10.44
N SER A 125 25.46 -8.64 -9.35
CA SER A 125 24.04 -8.33 -9.18
C SER A 125 23.55 -7.28 -10.20
N PRO A 126 22.27 -7.34 -10.57
CA PRO A 126 21.66 -6.31 -11.39
C PRO A 126 21.79 -4.90 -10.79
N ALA A 127 21.71 -4.80 -9.45
CA ALA A 127 21.90 -3.53 -8.75
C ALA A 127 23.30 -2.94 -8.99
N ARG A 128 24.33 -3.79 -8.90
CA ARG A 128 25.72 -3.37 -9.15
C ARG A 128 25.94 -2.95 -10.59
N LYS A 129 25.37 -3.69 -11.54
CA LYS A 129 25.39 -3.35 -12.97
C LYS A 129 24.65 -2.05 -13.28
N ALA A 130 23.60 -1.73 -12.50
CA ALA A 130 22.88 -0.45 -12.59
C ALA A 130 23.61 0.72 -11.89
N GLY A 131 24.81 0.51 -11.32
CA GLY A 131 25.65 1.54 -10.72
C GLY A 131 25.55 1.71 -9.22
N PHE A 132 24.69 0.95 -8.53
CA PHE A 132 24.55 1.02 -7.08
C PHE A 132 25.67 0.26 -6.36
N LYS A 133 26.38 0.94 -5.47
CA LYS A 133 27.45 0.33 -4.69
C LYS A 133 26.92 -0.43 -3.49
N THR A 134 25.88 0.13 -2.84
CA THR A 134 25.27 -0.45 -1.63
C THR A 134 23.75 -0.59 -1.77
N ILE A 135 23.17 -1.45 -0.92
CA ILE A 135 21.70 -1.60 -0.84
C ILE A 135 21.05 -0.30 -0.33
N ALA A 136 21.74 0.42 0.55
CA ALA A 136 21.26 1.72 1.05
C ALA A 136 21.15 2.77 -0.08
N GLU A 137 22.13 2.84 -0.98
CA GLU A 137 22.06 3.71 -2.18
C GLU A 137 20.87 3.35 -3.07
N LEU A 138 20.64 2.05 -3.31
CA LEU A 138 19.52 1.56 -4.10
C LEU A 138 18.17 1.92 -3.44
N GLY A 139 18.05 1.74 -2.12
CA GLY A 139 16.85 2.09 -1.38
C GLY A 139 16.55 3.59 -1.45
N ARG A 140 17.56 4.44 -1.27
CA ARG A 140 17.46 5.89 -1.41
C ARG A 140 16.97 6.28 -2.80
N GLU A 141 17.54 5.70 -3.85
CA GLU A 141 17.12 5.98 -5.22
C GLU A 141 15.70 5.53 -5.51
N ARG A 142 15.26 4.40 -4.92
CA ARG A 142 13.86 3.98 -5.00
C ARG A 142 12.92 5.03 -4.41
N ILE A 143 13.23 5.60 -3.26
CA ILE A 143 12.39 6.65 -2.65
C ILE A 143 12.26 7.85 -3.59
N ILE A 144 13.37 8.30 -4.17
CA ILE A 144 13.38 9.43 -5.12
C ILE A 144 12.50 9.13 -6.34
N ARG A 145 12.68 7.97 -6.96
CA ARG A 145 11.92 7.62 -8.18
C ARG A 145 10.45 7.37 -7.88
N ALA A 146 10.15 6.71 -6.75
CA ALA A 146 8.77 6.48 -6.32
C ALA A 146 8.06 7.81 -6.03
N SER A 147 8.69 8.73 -5.32
CA SER A 147 8.10 10.04 -5.05
C SER A 147 7.79 10.81 -6.33
N ALA A 148 8.71 10.81 -7.31
CA ALA A 148 8.49 11.44 -8.61
C ALA A 148 7.36 10.78 -9.41
N LEU A 149 7.25 9.44 -9.35
CA LEU A 149 6.18 8.70 -10.01
C LEU A 149 4.81 8.99 -9.38
N ILE A 150 4.74 9.00 -8.05
CA ILE A 150 3.51 9.29 -7.31
C ILE A 150 3.08 10.74 -7.56
N GLN A 151 4.03 11.68 -7.55
CA GLN A 151 3.75 13.10 -7.78
C GLN A 151 3.17 13.38 -9.18
N LYS A 152 3.55 12.60 -10.20
CA LYS A 152 2.94 12.69 -11.53
C LYS A 152 1.46 12.30 -11.54
N ARG A 153 1.04 11.40 -10.64
CA ARG A 153 -0.35 10.94 -10.50
C ARG A 153 -1.16 11.83 -9.56
N PHE A 154 -0.49 12.38 -8.54
CA PHE A 154 -1.09 13.20 -7.48
C PHE A 154 -0.34 14.53 -7.40
N THR A 155 -0.61 15.43 -8.33
CA THR A 155 0.15 16.69 -8.55
C THR A 155 0.15 17.64 -7.34
N GLN A 156 -0.83 17.52 -6.46
CA GLN A 156 -0.95 18.33 -5.22
C GLN A 156 -0.06 17.81 -4.08
N LYS A 157 0.58 16.64 -4.24
CA LYS A 157 1.38 16.02 -3.19
C LYS A 157 2.86 16.24 -3.44
N THR A 158 3.56 16.63 -2.38
CA THR A 158 5.02 16.71 -2.35
C THR A 158 5.55 15.74 -1.30
N PHE A 159 6.63 15.05 -1.62
CA PHE A 159 7.28 14.11 -0.71
C PHE A 159 8.72 14.53 -0.52
N GLY A 160 9.15 14.57 0.73
CA GLY A 160 10.54 14.79 1.11
C GLY A 160 10.98 13.75 2.12
N PHE A 161 12.27 13.49 2.17
CA PHE A 161 12.87 12.67 3.23
C PHE A 161 14.24 13.20 3.58
N LYS A 162 14.68 12.90 4.80
CA LYS A 162 16.03 13.23 5.27
C LYS A 162 16.88 11.97 5.19
N TYR A 163 18.04 12.06 4.57
CA TYR A 163 19.03 11.00 4.56
C TYR A 163 20.11 11.30 5.60
N LEU A 164 20.43 10.31 6.42
CA LEU A 164 21.43 10.41 7.47
C LEU A 164 22.38 9.23 7.36
N GLU A 165 23.67 9.49 7.49
CA GLU A 165 24.69 8.46 7.64
C GLU A 165 25.22 8.50 9.07
N LEU A 166 25.27 7.33 9.70
CA LEU A 166 25.90 7.20 11.01
C LEU A 166 27.41 7.01 10.78
N SER A 167 28.19 7.99 11.21
CA SER A 167 29.64 7.93 11.22
C SER A 167 30.12 7.36 12.57
N GLY A 168 30.86 6.26 12.54
CA GLY A 168 31.48 5.68 13.73
C GLY A 168 31.57 4.15 13.66
N GLU A 169 32.64 3.59 14.22
CA GLU A 169 32.89 2.13 14.33
C GLU A 169 32.02 1.45 15.39
N GLN A 170 31.24 2.18 16.14
CA GLN A 170 30.37 1.60 17.17
C GLN A 170 29.07 1.13 16.54
N GLY A 171 28.95 -0.20 16.42
CA GLY A 171 27.69 -0.83 16.10
C GLY A 171 26.60 -0.34 17.04
N LEU A 172 25.44 -0.01 16.48
CA LEU A 172 24.25 0.31 17.27
C LEU A 172 23.98 -0.86 18.20
N ILE A 173 24.15 -0.65 19.49
CA ILE A 173 23.64 -1.51 20.55
C ILE A 173 22.25 -0.96 20.84
N PHE A 174 21.25 -1.75 20.54
CA PHE A 174 19.86 -1.49 20.90
C PHE A 174 19.54 -2.21 22.19
#